data_ab7be6c720a3708785d9fe216878e831
#
_entry.id   ab7be6c720a3708785d9fe216878e831
#
_cell.length_a   1.000
_cell.length_b   1.000
_cell.length_c   1.000
_cell.angle_alpha   90.00
_cell.angle_beta   90.00
_cell.angle_gamma   90.00
#
_symmetry.space_group_name_H-M   'P 1'
#
loop_
_entity.id
_entity.type
_entity.pdbx_description
1 polymer ?
#
loop_
_entity_poly.entity_id
_entity_poly.type
_entity_poly.pdbx_seq_one_letter_code
_entity_poly.pdbx_strand_id
1 'polypeptide(L)'
;MYFKKLELKHWQQFEEIDIDLHDRITIVTGSNGCGKTTILNLFARHAGWNKLSLSTPKQDKGTGVVRFFSRSFKGADKSNINKVGMIGYSNDVSGDLLIQNTNAAQYQIQLQNQQPVKCFFIPSHRSIFQYQPVSNIPTAKKNKQNAFQEVSNVNKQRVLSNNNSQSASFLMKNTLIGWAINGYGVSSVNKTIMAQDSEQMQCYEGFQETLRKILPESLGFQEFEIRNMEIVFVCNDGEDEFLLETASGGISALIDIAWQIYMYASKDNPDFTVIIDEVENHLHPIMQRRILPDLLRAFPAARFIVSTHSPLIVGSVKDSSVYALTYNCENKIQSRKLDFLHAAKTASEILDEVLGVSFTMPIWVEEELNRIIDKYSQSGLSKEDFSALRSELSEFGLEKMVPIAIRGIVESKDD
;
A
#
# COMPACT_ATOMS: atom_id res chain seq x y z
N MET A 1 -12.27 16.24 -9.29
CA MET A 1 -11.06 16.88 -8.71
C MET A 1 -10.15 15.82 -8.12
N TYR A 2 -8.82 15.92 -8.35
CA TYR A 2 -7.83 14.94 -7.91
C TYR A 2 -6.52 15.61 -7.47
N PHE A 3 -5.67 14.85 -6.81
CA PHE A 3 -4.35 15.30 -6.37
C PHE A 3 -3.38 15.37 -7.56
N LYS A 4 -2.58 16.42 -7.65
CA LYS A 4 -1.54 16.60 -8.67
C LYS A 4 -0.14 16.53 -8.11
N LYS A 5 0.09 17.06 -6.92
CA LYS A 5 1.44 17.22 -6.36
C LYS A 5 1.45 17.14 -4.84
N LEU A 6 2.57 16.68 -4.29
CA LEU A 6 2.92 16.82 -2.88
C LEU A 6 4.31 17.39 -2.77
N GLU A 7 4.46 18.48 -2.01
CA GLU A 7 5.76 19.01 -1.60
C GLU A 7 5.85 19.04 -0.08
N LEU A 8 7.00 18.59 0.47
CA LEU A 8 7.35 18.75 1.88
C LEU A 8 8.77 19.29 1.98
N LYS A 9 9.00 20.20 2.93
CA LYS A 9 10.32 20.76 3.20
C LYS A 9 10.57 20.82 4.70
N HIS A 10 11.71 20.23 5.11
CA HIS A 10 12.23 20.31 6.48
C HIS A 10 11.19 19.96 7.56
N TRP A 11 10.52 18.83 7.39
CA TRP A 11 9.55 18.32 8.36
C TRP A 11 9.91 16.91 8.85
N GLN A 12 10.02 16.70 10.15
CA GLN A 12 10.50 15.46 10.77
C GLN A 12 11.87 15.04 10.19
N GLN A 13 11.94 13.86 9.55
CA GLN A 13 13.14 13.40 8.86
C GLN A 13 13.16 13.78 7.38
N PHE A 14 12.06 14.33 6.86
CA PHE A 14 12.02 14.78 5.47
C PHE A 14 12.79 16.07 5.29
N GLU A 15 13.74 16.07 4.39
CA GLU A 15 14.44 17.29 3.96
C GLU A 15 13.69 17.92 2.80
N GLU A 16 13.51 17.17 1.73
CA GLU A 16 12.78 17.59 0.56
C GLU A 16 12.04 16.42 -0.09
N ILE A 17 10.74 16.55 -0.16
CA ILE A 17 9.86 15.63 -0.87
C ILE A 17 9.17 16.42 -1.97
N ASP A 18 9.31 15.98 -3.20
CA ASP A 18 8.66 16.54 -4.37
C ASP A 18 8.11 15.38 -5.21
N ILE A 19 6.79 15.21 -5.22
CA ILE A 19 6.08 14.11 -5.86
C ILE A 19 5.00 14.66 -6.77
N ASP A 20 5.22 14.56 -8.08
CA ASP A 20 4.18 14.77 -9.09
C ASP A 20 3.38 13.49 -9.26
N LEU A 21 2.08 13.60 -8.99
CA LEU A 21 1.19 12.44 -9.04
C LEU A 21 0.79 12.13 -10.49
N HIS A 22 0.86 10.85 -10.83
CA HIS A 22 0.45 10.34 -12.13
C HIS A 22 -1.07 10.30 -12.26
N ASP A 23 -1.58 10.47 -13.48
CA ASP A 23 -3.02 10.47 -13.73
C ASP A 23 -3.71 9.15 -13.39
N ARG A 24 -2.97 8.03 -13.37
CA ARG A 24 -3.50 6.70 -13.08
C ARG A 24 -2.94 6.10 -11.81
N ILE A 25 -1.62 6.06 -11.64
CA ILE A 25 -1.00 5.41 -10.50
C ILE A 25 0.34 6.02 -10.12
N THR A 26 0.49 6.37 -8.85
CA THR A 26 1.75 6.77 -8.24
C THR A 26 2.16 5.76 -7.18
N ILE A 27 3.37 5.27 -7.27
CA ILE A 27 3.96 4.29 -6.36
C ILE A 27 5.03 4.97 -5.52
N VAL A 28 4.91 4.90 -4.20
CA VAL A 28 5.91 5.40 -3.24
C VAL A 28 6.60 4.19 -2.62
N THR A 29 7.92 4.09 -2.82
CA THR A 29 8.72 2.98 -2.31
C THR A 29 9.91 3.46 -1.48
N GLY A 30 10.66 2.55 -0.86
CA GLY A 30 11.82 2.82 -0.03
C GLY A 30 11.91 1.89 1.16
N SER A 31 13.01 1.95 1.92
CA SER A 31 13.27 1.12 3.10
C SER A 31 12.24 1.33 4.22
N ASN A 32 12.27 0.47 5.24
CA ASN A 32 11.46 0.63 6.43
C ASN A 32 11.84 1.92 7.17
N GLY A 33 10.85 2.64 7.68
CA GLY A 33 11.07 3.88 8.42
C GLY A 33 11.28 5.13 7.56
N CYS A 34 11.40 5.03 6.22
CA CYS A 34 11.58 6.21 5.35
C CYS A 34 10.31 7.08 5.18
N GLY A 35 9.23 6.79 5.89
CA GLY A 35 8.06 7.68 5.98
C GLY A 35 6.99 7.51 4.89
N LYS A 36 6.94 6.40 4.16
CA LYS A 36 5.89 6.12 3.15
C LYS A 36 4.49 6.28 3.70
N THR A 37 4.19 5.59 4.79
CA THR A 37 2.90 5.71 5.50
C THR A 37 2.62 7.15 5.95
N THR A 38 3.65 7.90 6.34
CA THR A 38 3.50 9.31 6.73
C THR A 38 3.04 10.16 5.55
N ILE A 39 3.63 9.95 4.37
CA ILE A 39 3.23 10.63 3.12
C ILE A 39 1.78 10.26 2.76
N LEU A 40 1.43 8.97 2.76
CA LEU A 40 0.07 8.56 2.42
C LEU A 40 -0.97 9.11 3.40
N ASN A 41 -0.63 9.22 4.69
CA ASN A 41 -1.52 9.80 5.70
C ASN A 41 -1.83 11.30 5.44
N LEU A 42 -0.96 12.05 4.75
CA LEU A 42 -1.28 13.43 4.36
C LEU A 42 -2.45 13.48 3.37
N PHE A 43 -2.46 12.60 2.38
CA PHE A 43 -3.58 12.48 1.44
C PHE A 43 -4.83 11.90 2.11
N ALA A 44 -4.66 10.91 3.00
CA ALA A 44 -5.76 10.23 3.70
C ALA A 44 -6.59 11.17 4.60
N ARG A 45 -6.04 12.35 4.96
CA ARG A 45 -6.79 13.39 5.68
C ARG A 45 -8.02 13.87 4.93
N HIS A 46 -7.99 13.89 3.59
CA HIS A 46 -9.16 14.23 2.75
C HIS A 46 -10.29 13.20 2.88
N ALA A 47 -9.95 11.97 3.28
CA ALA A 47 -10.90 10.90 3.58
C ALA A 47 -11.28 10.82 5.08
N GLY A 48 -10.91 11.84 5.87
CA GLY A 48 -11.20 11.92 7.31
C GLY A 48 -10.31 11.05 8.20
N TRP A 49 -9.13 10.62 7.72
CA TRP A 49 -8.12 9.91 8.51
C TRP A 49 -7.18 10.92 9.20
N ASN A 50 -7.65 11.54 10.27
CA ASN A 50 -6.93 12.59 10.99
C ASN A 50 -6.03 12.01 12.09
N LYS A 51 -4.97 11.29 11.70
CA LYS A 51 -3.99 10.75 12.64
C LYS A 51 -3.17 11.89 13.26
N LEU A 52 -3.02 11.86 14.60
CA LEU A 52 -2.13 12.76 15.32
C LEU A 52 -0.67 12.37 15.09
N SER A 53 0.18 13.37 14.95
CA SER A 53 1.63 13.20 14.88
C SER A 53 2.24 13.33 16.27
N LEU A 54 3.32 12.60 16.52
CA LEU A 54 4.04 12.67 17.78
C LEU A 54 5.20 13.67 17.68
N SER A 55 5.37 14.47 18.73
CA SER A 55 6.52 15.34 18.92
C SER A 55 7.68 14.55 19.54
N THR A 56 8.90 14.89 19.15
CA THR A 56 10.11 14.28 19.71
C THR A 56 10.48 14.94 21.03
N PRO A 57 10.55 14.22 22.16
CA PRO A 57 11.05 14.77 23.41
C PRO A 57 12.57 14.94 23.33
N LYS A 58 13.07 16.12 23.62
CA LYS A 58 14.51 16.42 23.73
C LYS A 58 14.81 16.94 25.12
N GLN A 59 15.84 16.37 25.74
CA GLN A 59 16.34 16.82 27.03
C GLN A 59 17.44 17.87 26.80
N ASP A 60 17.29 19.02 27.42
CA ASP A 60 18.33 20.03 27.49
C ASP A 60 19.45 19.52 28.41
N LYS A 61 20.69 19.44 27.87
CA LYS A 61 21.84 18.87 28.57
C LYS A 61 22.30 19.71 29.77
N GLY A 62 21.98 21.00 29.81
CA GLY A 62 22.41 21.91 30.87
C GLY A 62 21.40 21.98 32.03
N THR A 63 20.10 21.98 31.70
CA THR A 63 19.02 22.16 32.69
C THR A 63 18.30 20.88 33.06
N GLY A 64 18.50 19.80 32.30
CA GLY A 64 17.79 18.52 32.46
C GLY A 64 16.31 18.56 32.03
N VAL A 65 15.80 19.71 31.58
CA VAL A 65 14.39 19.90 31.24
C VAL A 65 14.07 19.21 29.92
N VAL A 66 13.03 18.37 29.91
CA VAL A 66 12.51 17.72 28.70
C VAL A 66 11.50 18.65 28.04
N ARG A 67 11.70 18.97 26.76
CA ARG A 67 10.76 19.72 25.93
C ARG A 67 10.37 18.89 24.72
N PHE A 68 9.11 18.98 24.31
CA PHE A 68 8.60 18.33 23.09
C PHE A 68 8.75 19.29 21.92
N PHE A 69 9.22 18.76 20.80
CA PHE A 69 9.38 19.53 19.56
C PHE A 69 8.53 18.88 18.45
N SER A 70 7.56 19.63 17.97
CA SER A 70 6.79 19.25 16.76
C SER A 70 7.61 19.42 15.47
N ARG A 71 8.81 19.95 15.58
CA ARG A 71 9.71 20.32 14.48
C ARG A 71 11.13 19.91 14.78
N SER A 72 11.81 19.36 13.77
CA SER A 72 13.26 19.21 13.76
C SER A 72 13.76 20.26 12.78
N PHE A 73 14.36 21.47 13.19
CA PHE A 73 15.36 22.04 12.33
C PHE A 73 15.88 23.40 12.62
N LYS A 74 17.12 23.61 12.09
CA LYS A 74 17.88 24.87 11.98
C LYS A 74 17.11 25.89 11.12
N GLY A 75 16.85 27.10 11.63
CA GLY A 75 16.26 28.21 10.86
C GLY A 75 14.76 28.43 11.04
N ALA A 76 14.19 27.99 12.15
CA ALA A 76 12.78 28.23 12.45
C ALA A 76 12.47 29.70 12.69
N ASP A 77 11.63 30.28 11.84
CA ASP A 77 10.97 31.53 12.14
C ASP A 77 10.26 31.45 13.51
N LYS A 78 10.29 32.57 14.24
CA LYS A 78 9.61 32.70 15.54
C LYS A 78 8.08 32.71 15.43
N SER A 79 7.52 32.41 14.24
CA SER A 79 6.08 32.32 14.02
C SER A 79 5.48 31.11 14.75
N ASN A 80 4.31 31.26 15.34
CA ASN A 80 3.59 30.18 16.00
C ASN A 80 3.08 29.08 15.04
N ILE A 81 3.06 29.36 13.75
CA ILE A 81 2.58 28.46 12.68
C ILE A 81 3.64 28.37 11.60
N ASN A 82 4.00 27.16 11.19
CA ASN A 82 5.00 26.90 10.17
C ASN A 82 4.40 26.10 9.03
N LYS A 83 4.64 26.56 7.79
CA LYS A 83 4.36 25.79 6.59
C LYS A 83 5.47 24.75 6.40
N VAL A 84 5.05 23.48 6.29
CA VAL A 84 5.96 22.34 6.09
C VAL A 84 5.82 21.72 4.71
N GLY A 85 4.85 22.15 3.93
CA GLY A 85 4.62 21.66 2.58
C GLY A 85 3.31 22.12 1.99
N MET A 86 2.96 21.50 0.87
CA MET A 86 1.67 21.75 0.19
C MET A 86 1.19 20.51 -0.57
N ILE A 87 -0.11 20.45 -0.80
CA ILE A 87 -0.76 19.50 -1.70
C ILE A 87 -1.37 20.29 -2.86
N GLY A 88 -0.91 20.03 -4.08
CA GLY A 88 -1.45 20.59 -5.31
C GLY A 88 -2.64 19.77 -5.84
N TYR A 89 -3.64 20.46 -6.41
CA TYR A 89 -4.85 19.84 -6.95
C TYR A 89 -5.00 20.14 -8.44
N SER A 90 -5.90 19.39 -9.10
CA SER A 90 -6.16 19.48 -10.54
C SER A 90 -6.78 20.79 -11.01
N ASN A 91 -7.21 21.66 -10.12
CA ASN A 91 -7.70 23.01 -10.40
C ASN A 91 -6.61 24.09 -10.20
N ASP A 92 -5.34 23.66 -10.14
CA ASP A 92 -4.17 24.51 -9.93
C ASP A 92 -4.16 25.30 -8.60
N VAL A 93 -5.05 24.92 -7.67
CA VAL A 93 -5.03 25.40 -6.27
C VAL A 93 -4.09 24.51 -5.46
N SER A 94 -3.45 25.07 -4.45
CA SER A 94 -2.69 24.30 -3.47
C SER A 94 -3.25 24.48 -2.06
N GLY A 95 -3.24 23.40 -1.29
CA GLY A 95 -3.52 23.40 0.13
C GLY A 95 -2.24 23.36 0.93
N ASP A 96 -2.06 24.29 1.86
CA ASP A 96 -0.86 24.43 2.67
C ASP A 96 -0.90 23.50 3.88
N LEU A 97 0.16 22.75 4.10
CA LEU A 97 0.38 21.91 5.26
C LEU A 97 1.06 22.73 6.36
N LEU A 98 0.33 22.98 7.44
CA LEU A 98 0.72 23.85 8.54
C LEU A 98 0.86 23.07 9.84
N ILE A 99 1.88 23.40 10.63
CA ILE A 99 2.11 22.86 11.96
C ILE A 99 2.21 24.01 12.95
N GLN A 100 1.46 23.92 14.04
CA GLN A 100 1.62 24.83 15.16
C GLN A 100 2.85 24.44 15.98
N ASN A 101 3.63 25.43 16.39
CA ASN A 101 4.68 25.24 17.38
C ASN A 101 4.02 24.93 18.74
N THR A 102 4.15 23.70 19.19
CA THR A 102 3.60 23.26 20.46
C THR A 102 4.65 22.51 21.26
N ASN A 103 4.58 22.65 22.59
CA ASN A 103 5.34 21.82 23.52
C ASN A 103 4.56 20.56 23.92
N ALA A 104 3.46 20.24 23.25
CA ALA A 104 2.66 19.04 23.52
C ALA A 104 3.31 17.80 22.90
N ALA A 105 3.10 16.65 23.54
CA ALA A 105 3.57 15.36 23.04
C ALA A 105 2.94 14.95 21.69
N GLN A 106 1.77 15.53 21.38
CA GLN A 106 1.04 15.27 20.14
C GLN A 106 0.68 16.59 19.46
N TYR A 107 0.69 16.59 18.12
CA TYR A 107 0.26 17.73 17.33
C TYR A 107 -0.51 17.28 16.09
N GLN A 108 -1.30 18.17 15.56
CA GLN A 108 -2.06 17.96 14.33
C GLN A 108 -1.51 18.82 13.20
N ILE A 109 -1.36 18.22 12.03
CA ILE A 109 -1.10 18.96 10.80
C ILE A 109 -2.41 19.60 10.35
N GLN A 110 -2.41 20.90 10.13
CA GLN A 110 -3.55 21.62 9.58
C GLN A 110 -3.37 21.72 8.07
N LEU A 111 -4.42 21.46 7.31
CA LEU A 111 -4.45 21.66 5.87
C LEU A 111 -5.33 22.87 5.56
N GLN A 112 -4.69 23.99 5.22
CA GLN A 112 -5.38 25.20 4.81
C GLN A 112 -5.69 25.13 3.31
N ASN A 113 -6.83 25.66 2.88
CA ASN A 113 -7.32 25.62 1.49
C ASN A 113 -7.52 24.18 0.94
N GLN A 114 -7.88 23.23 1.81
CA GLN A 114 -8.21 21.87 1.39
C GLN A 114 -9.30 21.88 0.33
N GLN A 115 -9.06 21.16 -0.78
CA GLN A 115 -10.06 20.99 -1.84
C GLN A 115 -10.82 19.67 -1.69
N PRO A 116 -12.07 19.58 -2.17
CA PRO A 116 -12.91 18.39 -2.03
C PRO A 116 -12.50 17.30 -3.04
N VAL A 117 -11.48 16.53 -2.71
CA VAL A 117 -11.07 15.36 -3.49
C VAL A 117 -11.86 14.14 -3.04
N LYS A 118 -12.52 13.46 -3.98
CA LYS A 118 -13.15 12.17 -3.71
C LYS A 118 -12.08 11.11 -3.58
N CYS A 119 -11.86 10.62 -2.36
CA CYS A 119 -10.84 9.62 -2.06
C CYS A 119 -11.17 8.81 -0.83
N PHE A 120 -10.50 7.66 -0.68
CA PHE A 120 -10.50 6.88 0.54
C PHE A 120 -9.15 6.19 0.75
N PHE A 121 -8.93 5.70 1.96
CA PHE A 121 -7.67 5.14 2.39
C PHE A 121 -7.86 3.71 2.90
N ILE A 122 -7.01 2.82 2.41
CA ILE A 122 -6.87 1.43 2.87
C ILE A 122 -5.55 1.33 3.64
N PRO A 123 -5.59 1.09 4.97
CA PRO A 123 -4.39 1.01 5.79
C PRO A 123 -3.62 -0.29 5.55
N SER A 124 -2.32 -0.31 5.90
CA SER A 124 -1.45 -1.48 5.78
C SER A 124 -1.95 -2.69 6.56
N HIS A 125 -2.44 -2.46 7.78
CA HIS A 125 -3.04 -3.51 8.59
C HIS A 125 -4.49 -3.72 8.18
N ARG A 126 -4.74 -4.72 7.32
CA ARG A 126 -6.08 -5.08 6.88
C ARG A 126 -6.84 -5.89 7.92
N SER A 127 -8.16 -5.95 7.79
CA SER A 127 -9.00 -6.77 8.67
C SER A 127 -8.76 -8.25 8.40
N ILE A 128 -8.55 -9.02 9.46
CA ILE A 128 -8.57 -10.47 9.38
C ILE A 128 -10.02 -10.91 9.27
N PHE A 129 -10.33 -11.77 8.32
CA PHE A 129 -11.66 -12.36 8.18
C PHE A 129 -11.90 -13.32 9.35
N GLN A 130 -12.97 -13.07 10.08
CA GLN A 130 -13.37 -13.87 11.23
C GLN A 130 -14.78 -14.37 11.03
N TYR A 131 -14.98 -15.64 11.32
CA TYR A 131 -16.31 -16.26 11.25
C TYR A 131 -17.25 -15.62 12.27
N GLN A 132 -18.38 -15.12 11.77
CA GLN A 132 -19.51 -14.67 12.56
C GLN A 132 -20.80 -15.13 11.88
N PRO A 133 -21.68 -15.89 12.58
CA PRO A 133 -22.94 -16.34 12.00
C PRO A 133 -23.90 -15.17 11.80
N VAL A 134 -24.66 -15.21 10.72
CA VAL A 134 -25.75 -14.27 10.45
C VAL A 134 -26.99 -14.75 11.16
N SER A 135 -27.33 -14.13 12.28
CA SER A 135 -28.50 -14.49 13.09
C SER A 135 -29.83 -13.92 12.57
N ASN A 136 -29.76 -12.84 11.80
CA ASN A 136 -30.93 -12.17 11.26
C ASN A 136 -30.75 -11.89 9.77
N ILE A 137 -31.76 -12.20 8.96
CA ILE A 137 -31.75 -11.88 7.52
C ILE A 137 -31.76 -10.36 7.34
N PRO A 138 -30.78 -9.75 6.65
CA PRO A 138 -30.76 -8.32 6.39
C PRO A 138 -31.83 -7.96 5.37
N THR A 139 -32.95 -7.40 5.83
CA THR A 139 -34.08 -7.02 4.99
C THR A 139 -34.01 -5.58 4.48
N ALA A 140 -33.25 -4.72 5.16
CA ALA A 140 -33.07 -3.34 4.77
C ALA A 140 -32.22 -3.24 3.48
N LYS A 141 -32.75 -2.54 2.47
CA LYS A 141 -32.00 -2.25 1.25
C LYS A 141 -30.77 -1.41 1.58
N LYS A 142 -29.62 -1.86 1.14
CA LYS A 142 -28.35 -1.19 1.37
C LYS A 142 -27.71 -0.85 0.03
N ASN A 143 -27.46 0.43 -0.22
CA ASN A 143 -26.70 0.86 -1.38
C ASN A 143 -25.18 0.72 -1.13
N LYS A 144 -24.37 0.81 -2.19
CA LYS A 144 -22.91 0.72 -2.12
C LYS A 144 -22.30 1.73 -1.15
N GLN A 145 -22.79 2.96 -1.14
CA GLN A 145 -22.26 4.05 -0.31
C GLN A 145 -22.45 3.78 1.18
N ASN A 146 -23.63 3.31 1.59
CA ASN A 146 -23.90 2.94 2.98
C ASN A 146 -23.04 1.76 3.42
N ALA A 147 -22.90 0.74 2.56
CA ALA A 147 -22.03 -0.41 2.82
C ALA A 147 -20.56 0.01 2.95
N PHE A 148 -20.09 0.93 2.10
CA PHE A 148 -18.74 1.51 2.20
C PHE A 148 -18.54 2.25 3.53
N GLN A 149 -19.49 3.09 3.93
CA GLN A 149 -19.37 3.86 5.18
C GLN A 149 -19.27 2.96 6.41
N GLU A 150 -20.03 1.88 6.49
CA GLU A 150 -19.96 0.91 7.59
C GLU A 150 -18.55 0.31 7.70
N VAL A 151 -18.02 -0.23 6.60
CA VAL A 151 -16.66 -0.83 6.58
C VAL A 151 -15.59 0.23 6.87
N SER A 152 -15.70 1.42 6.28
CA SER A 152 -14.77 2.52 6.51
C SER A 152 -14.75 2.96 7.98
N ASN A 153 -15.91 3.02 8.63
CA ASN A 153 -16.01 3.37 10.05
C ASN A 153 -15.37 2.30 10.94
N VAL A 154 -15.63 1.01 10.66
CA VAL A 154 -14.99 -0.09 11.39
C VAL A 154 -13.47 -0.05 11.22
N ASN A 155 -12.97 0.17 10.00
CA ASN A 155 -11.53 0.30 9.75
C ASN A 155 -10.93 1.51 10.48
N LYS A 156 -11.60 2.66 10.49
CA LYS A 156 -11.17 3.86 11.24
C LYS A 156 -11.13 3.60 12.75
N GLN A 157 -12.18 3.00 13.30
CA GLN A 157 -12.24 2.67 14.73
C GLN A 157 -11.12 1.70 15.13
N ARG A 158 -10.88 0.67 14.32
CA ARG A 158 -9.81 -0.29 14.56
C ARG A 158 -8.42 0.35 14.58
N VAL A 159 -8.12 1.24 13.63
CA VAL A 159 -6.79 1.85 13.50
C VAL A 159 -6.59 3.05 14.41
N LEU A 160 -7.63 3.86 14.64
CA LEU A 160 -7.51 5.11 15.40
C LEU A 160 -7.91 4.96 16.88
N SER A 161 -8.77 3.99 17.22
CA SER A 161 -9.36 3.87 18.56
C SER A 161 -9.15 2.51 19.22
N ASN A 162 -8.53 1.54 18.52
CA ASN A 162 -8.31 0.17 19.01
C ASN A 162 -9.60 -0.57 19.45
N ASN A 163 -10.75 -0.18 18.89
CA ASN A 163 -12.05 -0.75 19.24
C ASN A 163 -12.54 -1.65 18.09
N ASN A 164 -12.76 -2.93 18.36
CA ASN A 164 -13.17 -3.95 17.39
C ASN A 164 -14.54 -4.51 17.78
N SER A 165 -15.62 -3.95 17.25
CA SER A 165 -16.98 -4.46 17.53
C SER A 165 -17.49 -5.45 16.47
N GLN A 166 -17.07 -5.33 15.22
CA GLN A 166 -17.51 -6.21 14.11
C GLN A 166 -16.35 -6.46 13.13
N SER A 167 -16.31 -7.64 12.49
CA SER A 167 -15.34 -7.91 11.44
C SER A 167 -15.80 -7.33 10.10
N ALA A 168 -14.85 -6.91 9.25
CA ALA A 168 -15.15 -6.45 7.90
C ALA A 168 -15.79 -7.57 7.06
N SER A 169 -15.38 -8.83 7.25
CA SER A 169 -15.98 -9.99 6.58
C SER A 169 -17.45 -10.19 6.95
N PHE A 170 -17.82 -9.98 8.22
CA PHE A 170 -19.21 -10.06 8.65
C PHE A 170 -20.08 -8.97 7.98
N LEU A 171 -19.60 -7.73 7.90
CA LEU A 171 -20.30 -6.66 7.20
C LEU A 171 -20.47 -6.94 5.71
N MET A 172 -19.41 -7.50 5.09
CA MET A 172 -19.45 -7.94 3.69
C MET A 172 -20.49 -9.05 3.49
N LYS A 173 -20.44 -10.11 4.31
CA LYS A 173 -21.40 -11.21 4.28
C LYS A 173 -22.84 -10.73 4.41
N ASN A 174 -23.13 -9.93 5.42
CA ASN A 174 -24.46 -9.34 5.60
C ASN A 174 -24.93 -8.51 4.40
N THR A 175 -24.04 -7.74 3.80
CA THR A 175 -24.38 -6.90 2.65
C THR A 175 -24.64 -7.76 1.41
N LEU A 176 -23.79 -8.76 1.14
CA LEU A 176 -23.99 -9.68 0.00
C LEU A 176 -25.29 -10.47 0.11
N ILE A 177 -25.59 -11.00 1.31
CA ILE A 177 -26.87 -11.69 1.56
C ILE A 177 -28.05 -10.74 1.34
N GLY A 178 -27.96 -9.50 1.86
CA GLY A 178 -29.00 -8.51 1.67
C GLY A 178 -29.21 -8.15 0.20
N TRP A 179 -28.13 -7.96 -0.57
CA TRP A 179 -28.19 -7.70 -2.00
C TRP A 179 -28.80 -8.85 -2.78
N ALA A 180 -28.43 -10.11 -2.47
CA ALA A 180 -29.00 -11.27 -3.14
C ALA A 180 -30.48 -11.43 -2.84
N ILE A 181 -30.89 -11.39 -1.56
CA ILE A 181 -32.30 -11.57 -1.18
C ILE A 181 -33.20 -10.48 -1.79
N ASN A 182 -32.79 -9.22 -1.69
CA ASN A 182 -33.56 -8.11 -2.27
C ASN A 182 -33.46 -8.09 -3.79
N GLY A 183 -32.29 -8.41 -4.36
CA GLY A 183 -32.03 -8.38 -5.80
C GLY A 183 -32.84 -9.43 -6.56
N TYR A 184 -32.79 -10.69 -6.13
CA TYR A 184 -33.51 -11.77 -6.78
C TYR A 184 -34.98 -11.87 -6.35
N GLY A 185 -35.32 -11.32 -5.18
CA GLY A 185 -36.67 -11.39 -4.62
C GLY A 185 -37.06 -12.81 -4.22
N VAL A 186 -38.33 -12.98 -3.92
CA VAL A 186 -38.92 -14.29 -3.58
C VAL A 186 -40.18 -14.50 -4.42
N SER A 187 -40.18 -15.54 -5.24
CA SER A 187 -41.30 -15.90 -6.09
C SER A 187 -41.66 -17.37 -5.95
N SER A 188 -42.96 -17.68 -6.06
CA SER A 188 -43.51 -19.01 -6.23
C SER A 188 -44.09 -19.13 -7.64
N VAL A 189 -44.43 -20.35 -8.08
CA VAL A 189 -44.91 -20.63 -9.44
C VAL A 189 -46.02 -19.66 -9.89
N ASN A 190 -46.90 -19.22 -8.96
CA ASN A 190 -48.06 -18.40 -9.27
C ASN A 190 -48.12 -17.06 -8.48
N LYS A 191 -47.09 -16.73 -7.71
CA LYS A 191 -47.11 -15.52 -6.85
C LYS A 191 -45.75 -14.97 -6.58
N THR A 192 -45.60 -13.67 -6.82
CA THR A 192 -44.44 -12.91 -6.32
C THR A 192 -44.70 -12.49 -4.87
N ILE A 193 -43.87 -12.97 -3.95
CA ILE A 193 -43.95 -12.66 -2.53
C ILE A 193 -43.12 -11.40 -2.25
N MET A 194 -41.95 -11.29 -2.85
CA MET A 194 -41.06 -10.13 -2.78
C MET A 194 -40.56 -9.82 -4.20
N ALA A 195 -40.82 -8.63 -4.68
CA ALA A 195 -40.39 -8.20 -6.01
C ALA A 195 -38.85 -8.11 -6.09
N GLN A 196 -38.32 -8.40 -7.27
CA GLN A 196 -36.90 -8.20 -7.57
C GLN A 196 -36.53 -6.73 -7.55
N ASP A 197 -35.33 -6.45 -7.04
CA ASP A 197 -34.70 -5.12 -7.09
C ASP A 197 -33.46 -5.17 -8.00
N SER A 198 -33.58 -4.58 -9.18
CA SER A 198 -32.54 -4.63 -10.19
C SER A 198 -31.25 -3.94 -9.75
N GLU A 199 -31.31 -2.91 -8.89
CA GLU A 199 -30.13 -2.22 -8.37
C GLU A 199 -29.35 -3.12 -7.39
N GLN A 200 -30.07 -3.78 -6.48
CA GLN A 200 -29.46 -4.72 -5.53
C GLN A 200 -28.86 -5.94 -6.25
N MET A 201 -29.56 -6.45 -7.27
CA MET A 201 -29.03 -7.55 -8.10
C MET A 201 -27.76 -7.13 -8.83
N GLN A 202 -27.74 -5.94 -9.47
CA GLN A 202 -26.56 -5.41 -10.12
C GLN A 202 -25.39 -5.20 -9.14
N CYS A 203 -25.67 -4.83 -7.88
CA CYS A 203 -24.62 -4.74 -6.86
C CYS A 203 -24.00 -6.11 -6.53
N TYR A 204 -24.82 -7.13 -6.42
CA TYR A 204 -24.36 -8.49 -6.13
C TYR A 204 -23.56 -9.08 -7.29
N GLU A 205 -24.14 -9.09 -8.50
CA GLU A 205 -23.49 -9.61 -9.70
C GLU A 205 -22.22 -8.84 -10.07
N GLY A 206 -22.27 -7.52 -9.99
CA GLY A 206 -21.13 -6.67 -10.34
C GLY A 206 -19.94 -6.88 -9.41
N PHE A 207 -20.14 -7.29 -8.15
CA PHE A 207 -19.04 -7.65 -7.27
C PHE A 207 -18.40 -8.97 -7.68
N GLN A 208 -19.19 -9.98 -8.06
CA GLN A 208 -18.67 -11.24 -8.61
C GLN A 208 -17.84 -11.00 -9.88
N GLU A 209 -18.34 -10.18 -10.81
CA GLU A 209 -17.60 -9.78 -12.00
C GLU A 209 -16.28 -9.06 -11.67
N THR A 210 -16.28 -8.24 -10.62
CA THR A 210 -15.07 -7.58 -10.14
C THR A 210 -14.05 -8.57 -9.62
N LEU A 211 -14.50 -9.56 -8.85
CA LEU A 211 -13.62 -10.60 -8.29
C LEU A 211 -13.04 -11.52 -9.36
N ARG A 212 -13.79 -11.87 -10.41
CA ARG A 212 -13.26 -12.63 -11.57
C ARG A 212 -12.09 -11.93 -12.25
N LYS A 213 -12.01 -10.59 -12.17
CA LYS A 213 -10.92 -9.79 -12.74
C LYS A 213 -9.70 -9.67 -11.83
N ILE A 214 -9.88 -9.83 -10.52
CA ILE A 214 -8.86 -9.52 -9.50
C ILE A 214 -8.29 -10.78 -8.87
N LEU A 215 -9.11 -11.80 -8.66
CA LEU A 215 -8.66 -13.07 -8.07
C LEU A 215 -7.74 -13.81 -9.05
N PRO A 216 -6.76 -14.57 -8.54
CA PRO A 216 -5.87 -15.35 -9.39
C PRO A 216 -6.66 -16.34 -10.27
N GLU A 217 -6.27 -16.43 -11.54
CA GLU A 217 -6.86 -17.41 -12.48
C GLU A 217 -6.76 -18.86 -11.97
N SER A 218 -5.65 -19.16 -11.24
CA SER A 218 -5.42 -20.48 -10.63
C SER A 218 -6.42 -20.84 -9.53
N LEU A 219 -7.15 -19.84 -8.99
CA LEU A 219 -8.25 -20.11 -8.04
C LEU A 219 -9.52 -20.58 -8.74
N GLY A 220 -9.67 -20.27 -10.04
CA GLY A 220 -10.84 -20.65 -10.83
C GLY A 220 -12.17 -20.14 -10.29
N PHE A 221 -12.18 -18.94 -9.65
CA PHE A 221 -13.40 -18.37 -9.06
C PHE A 221 -14.48 -18.12 -10.12
N GLN A 222 -15.68 -18.62 -9.87
CA GLN A 222 -16.83 -18.49 -10.75
C GLN A 222 -17.92 -17.60 -10.15
N GLU A 223 -18.43 -17.95 -8.98
CA GLU A 223 -19.55 -17.25 -8.36
C GLU A 223 -19.62 -17.45 -6.84
N PHE A 224 -20.52 -16.71 -6.20
CA PHE A 224 -20.94 -16.96 -4.84
C PHE A 224 -22.24 -17.76 -4.82
N GLU A 225 -22.33 -18.69 -3.92
CA GLU A 225 -23.59 -19.26 -3.48
C GLU A 225 -23.87 -18.88 -2.03
N ILE A 226 -25.15 -18.70 -1.72
CA ILE A 226 -25.60 -18.49 -0.35
C ILE A 226 -26.23 -19.78 0.14
N ARG A 227 -25.53 -20.45 1.06
CA ARG A 227 -25.99 -21.70 1.67
C ARG A 227 -26.07 -21.51 3.16
N ASN A 228 -27.27 -21.66 3.74
CA ASN A 228 -27.51 -21.49 5.18
C ASN A 228 -26.99 -20.13 5.73
N MET A 229 -27.22 -19.04 5.00
CA MET A 229 -26.71 -17.69 5.32
C MET A 229 -25.18 -17.57 5.36
N GLU A 230 -24.48 -18.49 4.74
CA GLU A 230 -23.03 -18.41 4.51
C GLU A 230 -22.74 -18.10 3.06
N ILE A 231 -21.68 -17.32 2.80
CA ILE A 231 -21.18 -17.05 1.46
C ILE A 231 -20.15 -18.11 1.09
N VAL A 232 -20.50 -18.94 0.13
CA VAL A 232 -19.65 -20.01 -0.42
C VAL A 232 -19.07 -19.52 -1.74
N PHE A 233 -17.75 -19.53 -1.86
CA PHE A 233 -17.05 -19.32 -3.12
C PHE A 233 -17.02 -20.63 -3.88
N VAL A 234 -17.56 -20.61 -5.11
CA VAL A 234 -17.53 -21.74 -6.03
C VAL A 234 -16.42 -21.53 -7.03
N CYS A 235 -15.53 -22.51 -7.14
CA CYS A 235 -14.34 -22.47 -7.96
C CYS A 235 -14.21 -23.75 -8.79
N ASN A 236 -13.51 -23.70 -9.92
CA ASN A 236 -13.15 -24.85 -10.75
C ASN A 236 -14.36 -25.76 -11.08
N ASP A 237 -15.43 -25.17 -11.62
CA ASP A 237 -16.69 -25.87 -11.99
C ASP A 237 -17.35 -26.61 -10.82
N GLY A 238 -17.20 -26.10 -9.60
CA GLY A 238 -17.76 -26.66 -8.39
C GLY A 238 -16.93 -27.77 -7.75
N GLU A 239 -15.73 -28.03 -8.27
CA GLU A 239 -14.82 -29.02 -7.67
C GLU A 239 -14.19 -28.51 -6.37
N ASP A 240 -13.99 -27.18 -6.28
CA ASP A 240 -13.42 -26.50 -5.11
C ASP A 240 -14.39 -25.48 -4.55
N GLU A 241 -14.61 -25.54 -3.25
CA GLU A 241 -15.49 -24.62 -2.54
C GLU A 241 -14.89 -24.19 -1.21
N PHE A 242 -15.11 -22.93 -0.82
CA PHE A 242 -14.70 -22.45 0.50
C PHE A 242 -15.60 -21.31 0.99
N LEU A 243 -15.67 -21.14 2.32
CA LEU A 243 -16.39 -20.02 2.93
C LEU A 243 -15.57 -18.74 2.83
N LEU A 244 -16.24 -17.59 2.73
CA LEU A 244 -15.62 -16.26 2.72
C LEU A 244 -14.56 -16.12 3.83
N GLU A 245 -14.86 -16.58 5.03
CA GLU A 245 -13.98 -16.44 6.20
C GLU A 245 -12.84 -17.44 6.26
N THR A 246 -12.89 -18.50 5.44
CA THR A 246 -11.82 -19.50 5.36
C THR A 246 -10.83 -19.22 4.23
N ALA A 247 -11.05 -18.14 3.48
CA ALA A 247 -10.12 -17.71 2.45
C ALA A 247 -8.70 -17.50 3.02
N SER A 248 -7.68 -17.93 2.29
CA SER A 248 -6.29 -17.71 2.67
C SER A 248 -5.98 -16.21 2.83
N GLY A 249 -4.96 -15.87 3.64
CA GLY A 249 -4.61 -14.45 3.92
C GLY A 249 -4.42 -13.59 2.66
N GLY A 250 -3.83 -14.15 1.60
CA GLY A 250 -3.67 -13.45 0.33
C GLY A 250 -5.00 -13.26 -0.42
N ILE A 251 -5.83 -14.28 -0.47
CA ILE A 251 -7.15 -14.20 -1.11
C ILE A 251 -8.06 -13.25 -0.34
N SER A 252 -8.11 -13.33 0.99
CA SER A 252 -8.90 -12.40 1.80
C SER A 252 -8.45 -10.95 1.66
N ALA A 253 -7.14 -10.69 1.53
CA ALA A 253 -6.62 -9.36 1.27
C ALA A 253 -7.07 -8.80 -0.10
N LEU A 254 -7.05 -9.63 -1.15
CA LEU A 254 -7.57 -9.23 -2.47
C LEU A 254 -9.08 -8.94 -2.43
N ILE A 255 -9.84 -9.81 -1.76
CA ILE A 255 -11.29 -9.63 -1.60
C ILE A 255 -11.60 -8.34 -0.84
N ASP A 256 -10.88 -8.05 0.25
CA ASP A 256 -11.09 -6.84 1.05
C ASP A 256 -10.77 -5.56 0.25
N ILE A 257 -9.65 -5.54 -0.48
CA ILE A 257 -9.29 -4.40 -1.35
C ILE A 257 -10.37 -4.23 -2.43
N ALA A 258 -10.72 -5.29 -3.14
CA ALA A 258 -11.72 -5.26 -4.20
C ALA A 258 -13.08 -4.78 -3.68
N TRP A 259 -13.51 -5.26 -2.51
CA TRP A 259 -14.76 -4.88 -1.85
C TRP A 259 -14.82 -3.38 -1.56
N GLN A 260 -13.79 -2.84 -0.90
CA GLN A 260 -13.76 -1.43 -0.55
C GLN A 260 -13.79 -0.53 -1.79
N ILE A 261 -13.01 -0.87 -2.83
CA ILE A 261 -13.00 -0.09 -4.08
C ILE A 261 -14.35 -0.22 -4.80
N TYR A 262 -14.90 -1.43 -4.88
CA TYR A 262 -16.17 -1.70 -5.55
C TYR A 262 -17.35 -0.93 -4.92
N MET A 263 -17.41 -0.87 -3.59
CA MET A 263 -18.43 -0.10 -2.89
C MET A 263 -18.27 1.40 -3.08
N TYR A 264 -17.03 1.91 -3.10
CA TYR A 264 -16.78 3.34 -3.32
C TYR A 264 -17.08 3.77 -4.75
N ALA A 265 -16.79 2.89 -5.73
CA ALA A 265 -17.07 3.09 -7.13
C ALA A 265 -18.59 3.10 -7.39
N SER A 266 -19.16 4.29 -7.55
CA SER A 266 -20.58 4.51 -7.79
C SER A 266 -20.81 5.60 -8.84
N LYS A 267 -22.05 5.78 -9.28
CA LYS A 267 -22.42 6.88 -10.19
C LYS A 267 -22.11 8.25 -9.59
N ASP A 268 -22.17 8.38 -8.27
CA ASP A 268 -21.84 9.61 -7.54
C ASP A 268 -20.34 9.87 -7.44
N ASN A 269 -19.53 8.84 -7.65
CA ASN A 269 -18.07 8.89 -7.63
C ASN A 269 -17.48 8.37 -8.95
N PRO A 270 -17.72 9.06 -10.06
CA PRO A 270 -17.25 8.61 -11.38
C PRO A 270 -15.74 8.71 -11.54
N ASP A 271 -15.07 9.48 -10.68
CA ASP A 271 -13.64 9.74 -10.66
C ASP A 271 -13.16 9.92 -9.21
N PHE A 272 -12.27 9.06 -8.74
CA PHE A 272 -11.84 9.04 -7.34
C PHE A 272 -10.41 8.52 -7.18
N THR A 273 -9.82 8.81 -6.03
CA THR A 273 -8.47 8.35 -5.68
C THR A 273 -8.53 7.31 -4.56
N VAL A 274 -7.86 6.19 -4.79
CA VAL A 274 -7.64 5.13 -3.80
C VAL A 274 -6.22 5.25 -3.27
N ILE A 275 -6.11 5.41 -1.96
CA ILE A 275 -4.82 5.48 -1.29
C ILE A 275 -4.62 4.16 -0.55
N ILE A 276 -3.57 3.39 -0.87
CA ILE A 276 -3.32 2.07 -0.28
C ILE A 276 -1.94 2.03 0.34
N ASP A 277 -1.88 1.78 1.64
CA ASP A 277 -0.62 1.61 2.35
C ASP A 277 -0.21 0.14 2.34
N GLU A 278 1.06 -0.13 1.97
CA GLU A 278 1.65 -1.47 1.84
C GLU A 278 0.73 -2.43 1.07
N VAL A 279 0.57 -2.15 -0.22
CA VAL A 279 -0.39 -2.89 -1.07
C VAL A 279 -0.09 -4.38 -1.16
N GLU A 280 1.16 -4.80 -0.97
CA GLU A 280 1.64 -6.17 -0.97
C GLU A 280 1.28 -6.99 0.26
N ASN A 281 0.83 -6.38 1.35
CA ASN A 281 0.61 -7.08 2.61
C ASN A 281 -0.30 -8.29 2.46
N HIS A 282 0.19 -9.43 2.96
CA HIS A 282 -0.41 -10.77 2.87
C HIS A 282 -0.41 -11.39 1.46
N LEU A 283 0.09 -10.70 0.41
CA LEU A 283 0.07 -11.22 -0.95
C LEU A 283 1.29 -12.11 -1.24
N HIS A 284 1.04 -13.28 -1.82
CA HIS A 284 2.09 -14.12 -2.39
C HIS A 284 2.79 -13.39 -3.56
N PRO A 285 4.11 -13.60 -3.83
CA PRO A 285 4.85 -12.91 -4.87
C PRO A 285 4.18 -12.89 -6.26
N ILE A 286 3.51 -13.97 -6.66
CA ILE A 286 2.74 -14.03 -7.91
C ILE A 286 1.61 -12.99 -7.91
N MET A 287 0.89 -12.86 -6.79
CA MET A 287 -0.20 -11.88 -6.64
C MET A 287 0.34 -10.45 -6.60
N GLN A 288 1.52 -10.23 -5.98
CA GLN A 288 2.16 -8.91 -5.93
C GLN A 288 2.44 -8.37 -7.34
N ARG A 289 2.86 -9.21 -8.28
CA ARG A 289 3.10 -8.79 -9.67
C ARG A 289 1.84 -8.39 -10.42
N ARG A 290 0.68 -8.90 -10.01
CA ARG A 290 -0.60 -8.75 -10.73
C ARG A 290 -1.53 -7.73 -10.10
N ILE A 291 -1.42 -7.45 -8.80
CA ILE A 291 -2.42 -6.67 -8.07
C ILE A 291 -2.67 -5.29 -8.69
N LEU A 292 -1.64 -4.52 -9.01
CA LEU A 292 -1.82 -3.18 -9.59
C LEU A 292 -2.37 -3.22 -11.02
N PRO A 293 -1.85 -4.03 -11.96
CA PRO A 293 -2.47 -4.23 -13.28
C PRO A 293 -3.94 -4.66 -13.20
N ASP A 294 -4.27 -5.60 -12.30
CA ASP A 294 -5.63 -6.12 -12.16
C ASP A 294 -6.58 -5.06 -11.57
N LEU A 295 -6.15 -4.27 -10.58
CA LEU A 295 -6.92 -3.14 -10.04
C LEU A 295 -7.15 -2.05 -11.09
N LEU A 296 -6.13 -1.69 -11.88
CA LEU A 296 -6.26 -0.68 -12.94
C LEU A 296 -7.23 -1.12 -14.05
N ARG A 297 -7.28 -2.43 -14.34
CA ARG A 297 -8.22 -3.04 -15.30
C ARG A 297 -9.63 -3.12 -14.75
N ALA A 298 -9.78 -3.54 -13.48
CA ALA A 298 -11.08 -3.69 -12.85
C ALA A 298 -11.76 -2.34 -12.56
N PHE A 299 -10.96 -1.31 -12.26
CA PHE A 299 -11.45 0.02 -11.87
C PHE A 299 -10.86 1.14 -12.77
N PRO A 300 -11.29 1.25 -14.02
CA PRO A 300 -10.71 2.21 -14.97
C PRO A 300 -10.89 3.68 -14.57
N ALA A 301 -11.87 4.00 -13.73
CA ALA A 301 -12.13 5.36 -13.24
C ALA A 301 -11.32 5.73 -11.98
N ALA A 302 -10.67 4.76 -11.32
CA ALA A 302 -9.89 4.99 -10.12
C ALA A 302 -8.47 5.47 -10.44
N ARG A 303 -7.98 6.42 -9.63
CA ARG A 303 -6.56 6.75 -9.50
C ARG A 303 -6.00 6.10 -8.26
N PHE A 304 -4.74 5.71 -8.29
CA PHE A 304 -4.11 5.02 -7.18
C PHE A 304 -2.87 5.77 -6.68
N ILE A 305 -2.76 5.91 -5.37
CA ILE A 305 -1.54 6.32 -4.68
C ILE A 305 -1.21 5.18 -3.72
N VAL A 306 -0.13 4.46 -3.97
CA VAL A 306 0.20 3.26 -3.20
C VAL A 306 1.59 3.35 -2.60
N SER A 307 1.76 2.77 -1.41
CA SER A 307 3.08 2.49 -0.86
C SER A 307 3.42 1.02 -0.98
N THR A 308 4.71 0.72 -1.13
CA THR A 308 5.19 -0.65 -1.21
C THR A 308 6.66 -0.78 -0.79
N HIS A 309 7.03 -1.96 -0.28
CA HIS A 309 8.41 -2.42 -0.10
C HIS A 309 8.79 -3.50 -1.13
N SER A 310 7.82 -3.93 -1.95
CA SER A 310 8.04 -5.02 -2.88
C SER A 310 8.59 -4.55 -4.22
N PRO A 311 9.76 -5.03 -4.63
CA PRO A 311 10.29 -4.74 -5.97
C PRO A 311 9.38 -5.28 -7.08
N LEU A 312 8.57 -6.32 -6.78
CA LEU A 312 7.62 -6.90 -7.72
C LEU A 312 6.45 -5.96 -8.02
N ILE A 313 6.06 -5.14 -7.04
CA ILE A 313 5.04 -4.11 -7.20
C ILE A 313 5.60 -2.90 -7.96
N VAL A 314 6.82 -2.47 -7.59
CA VAL A 314 7.48 -1.29 -8.18
C VAL A 314 7.57 -1.38 -9.70
N GLY A 315 7.92 -2.55 -10.24
CA GLY A 315 8.05 -2.78 -11.68
C GLY A 315 6.79 -3.30 -12.37
N SER A 316 5.64 -3.40 -11.68
CA SER A 316 4.46 -4.10 -12.21
C SER A 316 3.65 -3.31 -13.23
N VAL A 317 3.76 -1.97 -13.24
CA VAL A 317 3.01 -1.08 -14.14
C VAL A 317 3.95 -0.14 -14.88
N LYS A 318 3.98 -0.25 -16.21
CA LYS A 318 4.87 0.55 -17.06
C LYS A 318 4.49 2.04 -17.06
N ASP A 319 3.20 2.35 -17.20
CA ASP A 319 2.68 3.72 -17.23
C ASP A 319 2.31 4.16 -15.80
N SER A 320 3.35 4.53 -15.05
CA SER A 320 3.25 4.92 -13.64
C SER A 320 4.32 5.93 -13.26
N SER A 321 4.07 6.73 -12.22
CA SER A 321 5.12 7.49 -11.54
C SER A 321 5.59 6.71 -10.31
N VAL A 322 6.87 6.43 -10.23
CA VAL A 322 7.47 5.73 -9.09
C VAL A 322 8.45 6.66 -8.38
N TYR A 323 8.29 6.81 -7.07
CA TYR A 323 9.16 7.61 -6.22
C TYR A 323 9.79 6.76 -5.14
N ALA A 324 11.12 6.77 -5.07
CA ALA A 324 11.88 6.20 -3.99
C ALA A 324 12.13 7.24 -2.91
N LEU A 325 11.87 6.88 -1.66
CA LEU A 325 12.26 7.64 -0.49
C LEU A 325 13.60 7.10 0.02
N THR A 326 14.64 7.89 -0.10
CA THR A 326 16.02 7.51 0.24
C THR A 326 16.61 8.45 1.26
N TYR A 327 17.54 7.92 2.07
CA TYR A 327 18.33 8.74 2.98
C TYR A 327 19.50 9.39 2.22
N ASN A 328 19.72 10.67 2.46
CA ASN A 328 20.89 11.39 1.99
C ASN A 328 22.08 11.24 2.96
N CYS A 329 23.24 11.86 2.64
CA CYS A 329 24.43 11.82 3.47
C CYS A 329 24.26 12.42 4.90
N GLU A 330 23.21 13.22 5.12
CA GLU A 330 22.86 13.77 6.43
C GLU A 330 21.82 12.93 7.18
N ASN A 331 21.52 11.71 6.72
CA ASN A 331 20.47 10.83 7.24
C ASN A 331 19.08 11.50 7.21
N LYS A 332 18.81 12.34 6.17
CA LYS A 332 17.53 12.94 5.88
C LYS A 332 16.88 12.28 4.68
N ILE A 333 15.55 12.29 4.65
CA ILE A 333 14.77 11.62 3.61
C ILE A 333 14.48 12.60 2.47
N GLN A 334 14.77 12.15 1.25
CA GLN A 334 14.45 12.83 0.00
C GLN A 334 13.65 11.92 -0.91
N SER A 335 12.85 12.52 -1.81
CA SER A 335 12.17 11.76 -2.87
C SER A 335 13.01 11.77 -4.14
N ARG A 336 13.15 10.61 -4.78
CA ARG A 336 13.78 10.46 -6.08
C ARG A 336 12.81 9.78 -7.05
N LYS A 337 12.48 10.45 -8.15
CA LYS A 337 11.68 9.82 -9.22
C LYS A 337 12.51 8.78 -9.93
N LEU A 338 11.93 7.59 -10.14
CA LEU A 338 12.57 6.49 -10.86
C LEU A 338 12.05 6.46 -12.29
N ASP A 339 12.96 6.32 -13.24
CA ASP A 339 12.61 6.22 -14.66
C ASP A 339 12.48 4.74 -15.07
N PHE A 340 11.24 4.27 -15.14
CA PHE A 340 10.91 2.93 -15.66
C PHE A 340 10.42 2.94 -17.10
N LEU A 341 10.20 4.11 -17.71
CA LEU A 341 9.76 4.22 -19.09
C LEU A 341 10.86 3.81 -20.07
N HIS A 342 12.12 4.13 -19.73
CA HIS A 342 13.29 3.91 -20.58
C HIS A 342 14.20 2.77 -20.10
N ALA A 343 14.01 2.27 -18.89
CA ALA A 343 14.82 1.21 -18.29
C ALA A 343 13.96 0.16 -17.60
N ALA A 344 13.73 -0.97 -18.25
CA ALA A 344 13.17 -2.14 -17.59
C ALA A 344 14.19 -2.67 -16.58
N LYS A 345 13.85 -2.62 -15.29
CA LYS A 345 14.69 -3.12 -14.20
C LYS A 345 14.16 -4.43 -13.66
N THR A 346 15.07 -5.34 -13.35
CA THR A 346 14.75 -6.58 -12.64
C THR A 346 14.44 -6.30 -11.16
N ALA A 347 13.76 -7.25 -10.51
CA ALA A 347 13.49 -7.14 -9.08
C ALA A 347 14.78 -6.98 -8.24
N SER A 348 15.88 -7.62 -8.66
CA SER A 348 17.20 -7.52 -7.99
C SER A 348 17.78 -6.11 -8.13
N GLU A 349 17.73 -5.52 -9.31
CA GLU A 349 18.20 -4.14 -9.52
C GLU A 349 17.38 -3.11 -8.73
N ILE A 350 16.07 -3.35 -8.60
CA ILE A 350 15.21 -2.50 -7.77
C ILE A 350 15.56 -2.67 -6.28
N LEU A 351 15.84 -3.90 -5.82
CA LEU A 351 16.28 -4.16 -4.44
C LEU A 351 17.57 -3.43 -4.11
N ASP A 352 18.55 -3.50 -4.99
CA ASP A 352 19.85 -2.86 -4.81
C ASP A 352 19.74 -1.34 -4.84
N GLU A 353 19.28 -0.77 -5.96
CA GLU A 353 19.32 0.68 -6.17
C GLU A 353 18.29 1.49 -5.37
N VAL A 354 17.15 0.87 -5.03
CA VAL A 354 15.98 1.57 -4.47
C VAL A 354 15.77 1.24 -3.01
N LEU A 355 15.91 -0.05 -2.65
CA LEU A 355 15.65 -0.53 -1.29
C LEU A 355 16.93 -0.68 -0.46
N GLY A 356 18.10 -0.47 -1.09
CA GLY A 356 19.41 -0.55 -0.42
C GLY A 356 19.77 -1.96 0.03
N VAL A 357 19.27 -2.98 -0.69
CA VAL A 357 19.58 -4.39 -0.46
C VAL A 357 20.53 -4.84 -1.56
N SER A 358 21.81 -4.61 -1.38
CA SER A 358 22.85 -4.82 -2.41
C SER A 358 23.02 -6.30 -2.79
N PHE A 359 22.64 -7.22 -1.90
CA PHE A 359 22.71 -8.65 -2.16
C PHE A 359 21.40 -9.35 -1.82
N THR A 360 20.87 -10.13 -2.76
CA THR A 360 19.69 -10.98 -2.55
C THR A 360 20.08 -12.38 -2.03
N MET A 361 21.28 -12.49 -1.45
CA MET A 361 21.80 -13.73 -0.90
C MET A 361 21.74 -13.74 0.63
N PRO A 362 21.82 -14.91 1.28
CA PRO A 362 21.91 -14.99 2.74
C PRO A 362 23.12 -14.23 3.29
N ILE A 363 22.98 -13.60 4.45
CA ILE A 363 24.03 -12.76 5.07
C ILE A 363 25.35 -13.52 5.22
N TRP A 364 25.30 -14.80 5.61
CA TRP A 364 26.52 -15.63 5.73
C TRP A 364 27.24 -15.83 4.39
N VAL A 365 26.50 -15.82 3.28
CA VAL A 365 27.09 -15.91 1.92
C VAL A 365 27.73 -14.58 1.54
N GLU A 366 27.11 -13.47 1.90
CA GLU A 366 27.65 -12.12 1.71
C GLU A 366 28.94 -11.93 2.52
N GLU A 367 28.94 -12.35 3.78
CA GLU A 367 30.15 -12.33 4.63
C GLU A 367 31.28 -13.18 4.05
N GLU A 368 31.00 -14.37 3.53
CA GLU A 368 31.96 -15.22 2.89
C GLU A 368 32.49 -14.64 1.57
N LEU A 369 31.60 -14.06 0.75
CA LEU A 369 32.00 -13.38 -0.47
C LEU A 369 32.94 -12.18 -0.16
N ASN A 370 32.60 -11.37 0.82
CA ASN A 370 33.44 -10.24 1.25
C ASN A 370 34.80 -10.73 1.78
N ARG A 371 34.81 -11.80 2.56
CA ARG A 371 36.06 -12.43 3.02
C ARG A 371 36.96 -12.88 1.87
N ILE A 372 36.36 -13.46 0.83
CA ILE A 372 37.08 -13.89 -0.37
C ILE A 372 37.62 -12.67 -1.12
N ILE A 373 36.76 -11.61 -1.31
CA ILE A 373 37.18 -10.37 -1.95
C ILE A 373 38.38 -9.75 -1.22
N ASP A 374 38.32 -9.60 0.11
CA ASP A 374 39.37 -9.01 0.93
C ASP A 374 40.67 -9.80 0.82
N LYS A 375 40.58 -11.13 0.80
CA LYS A 375 41.75 -12.02 0.64
C LYS A 375 42.48 -11.77 -0.68
N TYR A 376 41.75 -11.65 -1.78
CA TYR A 376 42.35 -11.47 -3.12
C TYR A 376 42.61 -9.99 -3.48
N SER A 377 42.06 -9.03 -2.77
CA SER A 377 42.42 -7.62 -2.93
C SER A 377 43.82 -7.29 -2.49
N GLN A 378 44.37 -8.05 -1.52
CA GLN A 378 45.72 -7.86 -1.00
C GLN A 378 46.82 -8.49 -1.88
N SER A 379 46.50 -9.54 -2.66
CA SER A 379 47.52 -10.29 -3.43
C SER A 379 47.71 -9.84 -4.89
N GLY A 380 46.74 -9.09 -5.44
CA GLY A 380 46.73 -8.75 -6.88
C GLY A 380 46.12 -9.88 -7.72
N LEU A 381 45.51 -9.52 -8.88
CA LEU A 381 44.88 -10.49 -9.77
C LEU A 381 45.86 -11.00 -10.82
N SER A 382 46.66 -12.00 -10.46
CA SER A 382 47.38 -12.82 -11.46
C SER A 382 46.44 -13.85 -12.12
N LYS A 383 46.88 -14.51 -13.20
CA LYS A 383 46.10 -15.60 -13.80
C LYS A 383 45.84 -16.76 -12.84
N GLU A 384 46.79 -16.99 -11.95
CA GLU A 384 46.74 -18.06 -10.92
C GLU A 384 45.75 -17.68 -9.82
N ASP A 385 45.75 -16.41 -9.36
CA ASP A 385 44.80 -15.88 -8.40
C ASP A 385 43.36 -15.90 -8.93
N PHE A 386 43.15 -15.60 -10.22
CA PHE A 386 41.83 -15.70 -10.84
C PHE A 386 41.29 -17.13 -10.83
N SER A 387 42.15 -18.12 -11.12
CA SER A 387 41.73 -19.52 -11.12
C SER A 387 41.40 -19.99 -9.71
N ALA A 388 42.20 -19.56 -8.71
CA ALA A 388 41.96 -19.85 -7.32
C ALA A 388 40.69 -19.19 -6.78
N LEU A 389 40.45 -17.91 -7.07
CA LEU A 389 39.21 -17.19 -6.77
C LEU A 389 37.98 -17.90 -7.30
N ARG A 390 38.03 -18.30 -8.58
CA ARG A 390 36.93 -19.03 -9.19
C ARG A 390 36.66 -20.37 -8.54
N SER A 391 37.73 -21.12 -8.20
CA SER A 391 37.62 -22.42 -7.49
C SER A 391 36.99 -22.25 -6.11
N GLU A 392 37.46 -21.26 -5.33
CA GLU A 392 36.96 -20.98 -3.99
C GLU A 392 35.50 -20.54 -4.02
N LEU A 393 35.08 -19.68 -4.96
CA LEU A 393 33.68 -19.32 -5.18
C LEU A 393 32.82 -20.51 -5.62
N SER A 394 33.40 -21.44 -6.39
CA SER A 394 32.67 -22.63 -6.85
C SER A 394 32.38 -23.61 -5.70
N GLU A 395 33.24 -23.72 -4.68
CA GLU A 395 33.03 -24.55 -3.49
C GLU A 395 31.74 -24.12 -2.72
N PHE A 396 31.40 -22.83 -2.77
CA PHE A 396 30.18 -22.28 -2.15
C PHE A 396 29.01 -22.17 -3.14
N GLY A 397 29.14 -22.66 -4.38
CA GLY A 397 28.13 -22.52 -5.41
C GLY A 397 27.95 -21.08 -5.93
N LEU A 398 28.95 -20.22 -5.72
CA LEU A 398 28.94 -18.78 -6.04
C LEU A 398 29.60 -18.45 -7.40
N GLU A 399 29.74 -19.38 -8.30
CA GLU A 399 30.38 -19.15 -9.62
C GLU A 399 29.80 -17.97 -10.40
N LYS A 400 28.50 -17.71 -10.24
CA LYS A 400 27.83 -16.58 -10.89
C LYS A 400 28.24 -15.22 -10.31
N MET A 401 28.89 -15.21 -9.14
CA MET A 401 29.35 -14.00 -8.44
C MET A 401 30.79 -13.60 -8.80
N VAL A 402 31.47 -14.38 -9.62
CA VAL A 402 32.84 -14.07 -10.09
C VAL A 402 32.96 -12.65 -10.65
N PRO A 403 32.06 -12.14 -11.52
CA PRO A 403 32.14 -10.76 -12.01
C PRO A 403 32.03 -9.70 -10.90
N ILE A 404 31.19 -9.94 -9.90
CA ILE A 404 30.98 -9.04 -8.76
C ILE A 404 32.23 -9.07 -7.85
N ALA A 405 32.78 -10.25 -7.57
CA ALA A 405 33.98 -10.38 -6.79
C ALA A 405 35.16 -9.64 -7.46
N ILE A 406 35.34 -9.77 -8.76
CA ILE A 406 36.40 -9.06 -9.51
C ILE A 406 36.22 -7.55 -9.39
N ARG A 407 34.96 -7.06 -9.57
CA ARG A 407 34.66 -5.64 -9.44
C ARG A 407 34.98 -5.12 -8.03
N GLY A 408 34.59 -5.83 -6.98
CA GLY A 408 34.92 -5.47 -5.60
C GLY A 408 36.44 -5.43 -5.32
N ILE A 409 37.21 -6.37 -5.89
CA ILE A 409 38.65 -6.38 -5.80
C ILE A 409 39.29 -5.18 -6.53
N VAL A 410 38.74 -4.75 -7.63
CA VAL A 410 39.25 -3.58 -8.39
C VAL A 410 38.91 -2.30 -7.65
N GLU A 411 37.66 -2.13 -7.19
CA GLU A 411 37.20 -0.94 -6.45
C GLU A 411 37.95 -0.78 -5.12
N SER A 412 38.29 -1.87 -4.40
CA SER A 412 39.09 -1.82 -3.15
C SER A 412 40.54 -1.38 -3.35
N LYS A 413 41.02 -1.27 -4.58
CA LYS A 413 42.37 -0.80 -4.90
C LYS A 413 42.46 0.67 -5.27
N ASP A 414 41.30 1.27 -5.60
CA ASP A 414 41.22 2.68 -5.96
C ASP A 414 40.92 3.59 -4.74
N ASP A 415 40.61 2.98 -3.58
CA ASP A 415 40.49 3.64 -2.28
C ASP A 415 41.81 3.46 -1.47
#